data_89995bee8ee4165e25617c08ed06322f
#
_entry.id   89995bee8ee4165e25617c08ed06322f
#
_cell.length_a   1.000
_cell.length_b   1.000
_cell.length_c   1.000
_cell.angle_alpha   90.00
_cell.angle_beta   90.00
_cell.angle_gamma   90.00
#
_symmetry.space_group_name_H-M   'P 1'
#
loop_
_entity.id
_entity.type
_entity.pdbx_description
1 polymer ?
#
loop_
_entity_poly.entity_id
_entity_poly.type
_entity_poly.pdbx_seq_one_letter_code
_entity_poly.pdbx_strand_id
1 'polypeptide(L)'
;MKDTKASGNQKKAPAKTGAKASTSKAAAKPSSKNQAAKTVKNAVKAAKPAVKQQTAKNTDKAAASKTAVPEFKKGDYFKFGSYYQENSTKKTPIEWLVLKKSGTKVLLISRYGLDCKQYHHEMVDITWENSDLRKWLNGEFLKNAFTATEQKKIVVTKLANDNNANYGTFGGNSTEDRVFCLSIAEAGSLFKDDESRRCVPTPYALGKGCVKSDTYFINGRGCCWWWLRSPGHDQRCAANVDSGGALNLDGYSVRYVHYAVRPALWVNL
;
A
#
# COMPACT_ATOMS: atom_id res chain seq x y z
N MET A 1 25.79 -63.92 17.02
CA MET A 1 25.45 -64.96 16.03
C MET A 1 24.56 -64.34 14.97
N LYS A 2 25.10 -64.38 13.75
CA LYS A 2 24.47 -64.27 12.41
C LYS A 2 23.80 -62.95 12.08
N ASP A 3 24.45 -61.99 11.36
CA ASP A 3 24.79 -61.91 9.91
C ASP A 3 23.65 -62.27 8.96
N THR A 4 23.32 -61.28 8.13
CA THR A 4 23.22 -61.30 6.65
C THR A 4 22.69 -59.95 6.15
N LYS A 5 23.51 -59.13 5.47
CA LYS A 5 23.76 -58.94 4.02
C LYS A 5 22.52 -58.44 3.25
N ALA A 6 22.51 -57.19 2.83
CA ALA A 6 22.96 -56.53 1.58
C ALA A 6 22.25 -56.95 0.28
N SER A 7 21.72 -55.97 -0.44
CA SER A 7 21.65 -55.82 -1.92
C SER A 7 20.81 -54.57 -2.21
N GLY A 8 21.18 -53.46 -2.77
CA GLY A 8 21.99 -53.20 -3.95
C GLY A 8 21.16 -53.28 -5.25
N ASN A 9 20.57 -52.10 -5.70
CA ASN A 9 20.36 -52.00 -7.14
C ASN A 9 20.32 -50.52 -7.60
N GLN A 10 21.37 -50.15 -8.31
CA GLN A 10 21.45 -49.01 -9.18
C GLN A 10 20.81 -49.30 -10.53
N LYS A 11 20.08 -48.34 -11.14
CA LYS A 11 19.90 -48.24 -12.60
C LYS A 11 19.58 -46.78 -12.90
N LYS A 12 20.55 -46.00 -13.37
CA LYS A 12 20.94 -45.72 -14.77
C LYS A 12 19.90 -44.89 -15.55
N ALA A 13 20.26 -43.64 -15.78
CA ALA A 13 19.68 -42.71 -16.75
C ALA A 13 19.99 -43.15 -18.21
N PRO A 14 19.28 -42.66 -19.19
CA PRO A 14 19.92 -42.35 -20.46
C PRO A 14 19.73 -40.90 -20.91
N ALA A 15 20.70 -40.53 -21.75
CA ALA A 15 21.02 -39.24 -22.25
C ALA A 15 20.31 -38.87 -23.57
N LYS A 16 20.24 -37.55 -23.80
CA LYS A 16 20.42 -36.75 -25.03
C LYS A 16 19.97 -37.31 -26.39
N THR A 17 19.21 -36.45 -27.08
CA THR A 17 19.38 -35.96 -28.49
C THR A 17 18.35 -34.83 -28.68
N GLY A 18 18.59 -33.65 -29.24
CA GLY A 18 19.49 -33.18 -30.27
C GLY A 18 18.69 -32.35 -31.24
N ALA A 19 18.90 -31.05 -31.24
CA ALA A 19 18.88 -30.02 -32.27
C ALA A 19 17.81 -30.03 -33.37
N LYS A 20 17.18 -28.86 -33.61
CA LYS A 20 17.42 -28.06 -34.82
C LYS A 20 16.73 -26.68 -34.80
N ALA A 21 17.53 -25.70 -35.10
CA ALA A 21 17.15 -24.31 -35.39
C ALA A 21 16.47 -24.23 -36.77
N SER A 22 15.57 -23.25 -36.92
CA SER A 22 15.32 -22.67 -38.23
C SER A 22 15.05 -21.18 -38.10
N THR A 23 15.89 -20.44 -38.80
CA THR A 23 15.89 -19.02 -39.09
C THR A 23 14.98 -18.70 -40.28
N SER A 24 14.28 -17.56 -40.23
CA SER A 24 13.96 -16.69 -41.38
C SER A 24 13.41 -15.39 -40.82
N LYS A 25 14.10 -14.31 -40.91
CA LYS A 25 14.52 -13.32 -41.87
C LYS A 25 13.37 -12.58 -42.56
N ALA A 26 13.37 -11.28 -42.29
CA ALA A 26 13.29 -10.09 -43.14
C ALA A 26 11.90 -9.54 -43.42
N ALA A 27 11.61 -8.36 -43.01
CA ALA A 27 11.85 -7.01 -43.51
C ALA A 27 10.74 -6.52 -44.48
N ALA A 28 10.17 -5.35 -44.15
CA ALA A 28 10.18 -4.16 -45.03
C ALA A 28 9.26 -3.05 -44.47
N LYS A 29 9.83 -1.87 -44.28
CA LYS A 29 9.17 -0.55 -44.42
C LYS A 29 9.00 -0.26 -45.93
N PRO A 30 8.09 0.63 -46.34
CA PRO A 30 8.34 2.07 -46.39
C PRO A 30 7.10 2.97 -46.14
N SER A 31 7.26 4.11 -45.56
CA SER A 31 7.50 5.50 -45.99
C SER A 31 6.36 6.21 -46.73
N SER A 32 6.03 7.38 -46.12
CA SER A 32 5.80 8.73 -46.68
C SER A 32 4.42 9.06 -47.27
N LYS A 33 3.81 10.17 -46.94
CA LYS A 33 4.10 11.57 -47.24
C LYS A 33 3.00 12.50 -46.72
N ASN A 34 3.43 13.57 -46.14
CA ASN A 34 2.95 14.96 -46.20
C ASN A 34 1.61 15.24 -46.91
N GLN A 35 0.79 16.06 -46.24
CA GLN A 35 0.41 17.35 -46.85
C GLN A 35 -0.07 18.35 -45.78
N ALA A 36 0.37 19.58 -46.01
CA ALA A 36 0.27 20.76 -45.15
C ALA A 36 -0.99 21.59 -45.45
N ALA A 37 -1.25 22.45 -44.50
CA ALA A 37 -1.81 23.82 -44.60
C ALA A 37 -3.31 23.99 -44.89
N LYS A 38 -3.98 24.72 -43.96
CA LYS A 38 -4.41 26.09 -44.24
C LYS A 38 -4.93 26.80 -43.03
N THR A 39 -4.26 27.88 -42.74
CA THR A 39 -4.61 29.00 -41.86
C THR A 39 -5.90 29.67 -42.32
N VAL A 40 -6.81 29.95 -41.38
CA VAL A 40 -7.78 31.05 -41.53
C VAL A 40 -7.78 31.88 -40.26
N LYS A 41 -7.25 33.10 -40.39
CA LYS A 41 -7.42 34.21 -39.43
C LYS A 41 -8.80 34.79 -39.64
N ASN A 42 -9.53 35.02 -38.57
CA ASN A 42 -10.52 36.09 -38.56
C ASN A 42 -10.51 36.78 -37.19
N ALA A 43 -10.13 38.04 -37.24
CA ALA A 43 -10.20 39.02 -36.18
C ALA A 43 -11.59 39.70 -36.21
N VAL A 44 -12.25 39.82 -35.06
CA VAL A 44 -13.31 40.80 -34.88
C VAL A 44 -13.18 41.39 -33.47
N LYS A 45 -12.73 42.54 -33.41
CA LYS A 45 -12.98 43.88 -32.87
C LYS A 45 -13.85 43.97 -31.60
N ALA A 46 -13.28 44.71 -30.67
CA ALA A 46 -13.73 45.12 -29.36
C ALA A 46 -15.10 45.84 -29.29
N ALA A 47 -15.77 45.64 -28.16
CA ALA A 47 -16.64 46.67 -27.58
C ALA A 47 -16.63 46.54 -26.05
N LYS A 48 -16.18 47.61 -25.38
CA LYS A 48 -16.41 47.88 -23.95
C LYS A 48 -17.81 48.48 -23.77
N PRO A 49 -18.48 48.23 -22.66
CA PRO A 49 -19.12 49.35 -21.95
C PRO A 49 -18.65 49.44 -20.49
N ALA A 50 -18.43 50.67 -20.11
CA ALA A 50 -18.17 51.13 -18.77
C ALA A 50 -19.43 51.06 -17.90
N VAL A 51 -19.35 50.52 -16.69
CA VAL A 51 -20.35 50.69 -15.66
C VAL A 51 -19.70 51.11 -14.34
N LYS A 52 -20.31 52.13 -13.79
CA LYS A 52 -19.98 52.98 -12.67
C LYS A 52 -19.66 52.23 -11.37
N GLN A 53 -18.63 52.73 -10.69
CA GLN A 53 -18.34 52.50 -9.27
C GLN A 53 -19.51 53.01 -8.40
N GLN A 54 -20.05 52.11 -7.59
CA GLN A 54 -20.76 52.47 -6.36
C GLN A 54 -19.95 51.95 -5.17
N THR A 55 -19.41 52.88 -4.41
CA THR A 55 -18.75 52.65 -3.13
C THR A 55 -19.84 52.34 -2.08
N ALA A 56 -19.90 51.10 -1.65
CA ALA A 56 -20.61 50.74 -0.43
C ALA A 56 -19.57 50.36 0.63
N LYS A 57 -19.51 51.17 1.68
CA LYS A 57 -18.81 50.84 2.93
C LYS A 57 -19.54 49.66 3.57
N ASN A 58 -18.90 48.49 3.58
CA ASN A 58 -19.30 47.39 4.46
C ASN A 58 -18.24 47.22 5.52
N THR A 59 -18.62 47.51 6.73
CA THR A 59 -17.91 47.14 7.95
C THR A 59 -17.97 45.64 8.16
N ASP A 60 -16.95 44.95 7.70
CA ASP A 60 -16.82 43.49 7.95
C ASP A 60 -16.40 43.25 9.39
N LYS A 61 -17.39 42.87 10.20
CA LYS A 61 -17.18 42.21 11.46
C LYS A 61 -16.85 40.74 11.11
N ALA A 62 -15.57 40.40 11.02
CA ALA A 62 -15.10 39.06 10.82
C ALA A 62 -15.57 38.15 11.99
N ALA A 63 -16.69 37.50 11.80
CA ALA A 63 -17.09 36.38 12.63
C ALA A 63 -16.15 35.23 12.30
N ALA A 64 -15.22 34.92 13.20
CA ALA A 64 -14.44 33.69 13.13
C ALA A 64 -15.40 32.48 13.16
N SER A 65 -15.71 31.95 11.98
CA SER A 65 -16.38 30.69 11.83
C SER A 65 -15.49 29.62 12.48
N LYS A 66 -15.90 29.15 13.66
CA LYS A 66 -15.39 27.89 14.22
C LYS A 66 -15.81 26.81 13.23
N THR A 67 -14.89 26.44 12.33
CA THR A 67 -15.06 25.28 11.46
C THR A 67 -15.25 24.07 12.39
N ALA A 68 -16.49 23.59 12.45
CA ALA A 68 -16.81 22.37 13.21
C ALA A 68 -15.89 21.24 12.67
N VAL A 69 -15.12 20.63 13.56
CA VAL A 69 -14.31 19.46 13.20
C VAL A 69 -15.29 18.38 12.71
N PRO A 70 -15.09 17.83 11.49
CA PRO A 70 -15.97 16.79 10.98
C PRO A 70 -16.11 15.65 11.99
N GLU A 71 -17.35 15.24 12.27
CA GLU A 71 -17.59 14.10 13.17
C GLU A 71 -17.34 12.80 12.41
N PHE A 72 -16.19 12.15 12.62
CA PHE A 72 -15.89 10.86 12.04
C PHE A 72 -16.40 9.71 12.89
N LYS A 73 -16.96 8.69 12.22
CA LYS A 73 -17.40 7.42 12.81
C LYS A 73 -16.57 6.27 12.25
N LYS A 74 -16.47 5.18 13.03
CA LYS A 74 -15.86 3.95 12.53
C LYS A 74 -16.56 3.49 11.25
N GLY A 75 -15.81 3.21 10.20
CA GLY A 75 -16.32 2.83 8.88
C GLY A 75 -16.36 3.96 7.86
N ASP A 76 -16.26 5.22 8.29
CA ASP A 76 -16.20 6.36 7.37
C ASP A 76 -14.90 6.36 6.56
N TYR A 77 -14.97 7.00 5.39
CA TYR A 77 -13.79 7.25 4.56
C TYR A 77 -13.36 8.72 4.65
N PHE A 78 -12.06 8.92 4.75
CA PHE A 78 -11.44 10.24 4.85
C PHE A 78 -10.29 10.37 3.87
N LYS A 79 -10.14 11.53 3.22
CA LYS A 79 -9.02 11.80 2.31
C LYS A 79 -7.93 12.59 3.06
N PHE A 80 -6.72 12.07 3.08
CA PHE A 80 -5.59 12.69 3.76
C PHE A 80 -4.27 12.26 3.12
N GLY A 81 -3.40 13.23 2.81
CA GLY A 81 -2.20 12.97 2.05
C GLY A 81 -2.48 12.56 0.60
N SER A 82 -1.42 12.32 -0.16
CA SER A 82 -1.50 11.88 -1.55
C SER A 82 -0.35 10.95 -1.89
N TYR A 83 -0.63 9.90 -2.67
CA TYR A 83 0.38 8.93 -3.08
C TYR A 83 0.12 8.46 -4.51
N TYR A 84 1.06 7.76 -5.09
CA TYR A 84 0.88 7.10 -6.37
C TYR A 84 -0.16 6.00 -6.24
N GLN A 85 -1.18 6.01 -7.09
CA GLN A 85 -2.24 5.00 -7.06
C GLN A 85 -2.51 4.40 -8.43
N GLU A 86 -2.51 5.21 -9.50
CA GLU A 86 -2.70 4.72 -10.86
C GLU A 86 -1.36 4.37 -11.53
N ASN A 87 -0.36 5.23 -11.36
CA ASN A 87 0.97 5.09 -11.96
C ASN A 87 2.02 5.83 -11.13
N SER A 88 3.28 5.78 -11.56
CA SER A 88 4.42 6.42 -10.87
C SER A 88 4.59 7.92 -11.16
N THR A 89 3.73 8.54 -11.95
CA THR A 89 3.91 9.93 -12.39
C THR A 89 3.02 10.93 -11.67
N LYS A 90 1.84 10.49 -11.21
CA LYS A 90 0.85 11.36 -10.57
C LYS A 90 0.40 10.82 -9.24
N LYS A 91 0.50 11.64 -8.21
CA LYS A 91 -0.08 11.36 -6.89
C LYS A 91 -1.55 11.79 -6.85
N THR A 92 -2.39 10.98 -6.22
CA THR A 92 -3.80 11.27 -5.97
C THR A 92 -4.10 11.16 -4.48
N PRO A 93 -5.14 11.84 -3.95
CA PRO A 93 -5.49 11.76 -2.54
C PRO A 93 -5.68 10.33 -2.07
N ILE A 94 -5.07 9.99 -0.93
CA ILE A 94 -5.23 8.68 -0.31
C ILE A 94 -6.57 8.66 0.41
N GLU A 95 -7.39 7.63 0.15
CA GLU A 95 -8.58 7.32 0.93
C GLU A 95 -8.22 6.43 2.11
N TRP A 96 -8.67 6.82 3.29
CA TRP A 96 -8.44 6.11 4.54
C TRP A 96 -9.77 5.66 5.14
N LEU A 97 -9.79 4.43 5.65
CA LEU A 97 -10.90 3.91 6.45
C LEU A 97 -10.66 4.28 7.92
N VAL A 98 -11.66 4.87 8.56
CA VAL A 98 -11.65 5.16 9.99
C VAL A 98 -11.88 3.86 10.78
N LEU A 99 -10.87 3.41 11.51
CA LEU A 99 -10.94 2.20 12.34
C LEU A 99 -11.40 2.49 13.77
N LYS A 100 -10.94 3.62 14.33
CA LYS A 100 -11.20 3.98 15.74
C LYS A 100 -11.11 5.50 15.93
N LYS A 101 -11.92 6.03 16.85
CA LYS A 101 -11.83 7.41 17.33
C LYS A 101 -11.45 7.41 18.80
N SER A 102 -10.59 8.33 19.24
CA SER A 102 -10.19 8.52 20.62
C SER A 102 -9.97 10.02 20.88
N GLY A 103 -10.92 10.68 21.49
CA GLY A 103 -10.94 12.14 21.64
C GLY A 103 -10.91 12.84 20.28
N THR A 104 -9.90 13.70 20.07
CA THR A 104 -9.64 14.41 18.80
C THR A 104 -8.87 13.56 17.77
N LYS A 105 -8.43 12.35 18.15
CA LYS A 105 -7.60 11.50 17.30
C LYS A 105 -8.43 10.43 16.62
N VAL A 106 -8.10 10.12 15.36
CA VAL A 106 -8.67 9.00 14.61
C VAL A 106 -7.57 8.08 14.12
N LEU A 107 -7.79 6.77 14.28
CA LEU A 107 -6.95 5.74 13.69
C LEU A 107 -7.47 5.45 12.29
N LEU A 108 -6.61 5.59 11.33
CA LEU A 108 -6.85 5.40 9.92
C LEU A 108 -6.05 4.23 9.39
N ILE A 109 -6.62 3.47 8.46
CA ILE A 109 -5.89 2.53 7.59
C ILE A 109 -6.20 2.86 6.14
N SER A 110 -5.22 2.73 5.24
CA SER A 110 -5.49 2.98 3.83
C SER A 110 -6.57 2.05 3.30
N ARG A 111 -7.47 2.59 2.45
CA ARG A 111 -8.51 1.80 1.79
C ARG A 111 -7.91 0.69 0.93
N TYR A 112 -6.82 1.01 0.25
CA TYR A 112 -6.15 0.15 -0.73
C TYR A 112 -4.74 -0.24 -0.26
N GLY A 113 -4.22 -1.34 -0.79
CA GLY A 113 -2.79 -1.62 -0.76
C GLY A 113 -2.05 -0.62 -1.66
N LEU A 114 -1.33 0.31 -1.04
CA LEU A 114 -0.78 1.49 -1.75
C LEU A 114 0.52 1.20 -2.49
N ASP A 115 1.31 0.28 -1.99
CA ASP A 115 2.62 -0.09 -2.56
C ASP A 115 2.83 -1.60 -2.41
N CYS A 116 3.90 -2.11 -3.00
CA CYS A 116 4.31 -3.51 -2.94
C CYS A 116 5.76 -3.56 -2.50
N LYS A 117 6.03 -4.16 -1.33
CA LYS A 117 7.36 -4.23 -0.75
C LYS A 117 7.55 -5.47 0.09
N GLN A 118 8.78 -5.94 0.17
CA GLN A 118 9.20 -6.91 1.18
C GLN A 118 9.19 -6.28 2.59
N TYR A 119 9.04 -7.12 3.60
CA TYR A 119 9.13 -6.69 5.00
C TYR A 119 10.58 -6.34 5.38
N HIS A 120 11.53 -7.18 4.92
CA HIS A 120 12.97 -6.96 5.06
C HIS A 120 13.73 -7.57 3.88
N HIS A 121 14.88 -7.00 3.51
CA HIS A 121 15.61 -7.42 2.30
C HIS A 121 16.46 -8.68 2.50
N GLU A 122 16.83 -9.00 3.73
CA GLU A 122 17.63 -10.19 4.07
C GLU A 122 16.79 -11.27 4.75
N MET A 123 17.19 -12.53 4.60
CA MET A 123 16.60 -13.67 5.29
C MET A 123 17.28 -13.86 6.65
N VAL A 124 17.00 -12.96 7.57
CA VAL A 124 17.56 -12.94 8.93
C VAL A 124 16.44 -12.86 9.95
N ASP A 125 16.75 -13.15 11.19
CA ASP A 125 15.84 -12.89 12.29
C ASP A 125 15.64 -11.39 12.43
N ILE A 126 14.39 -10.95 12.25
CA ILE A 126 14.05 -9.52 12.22
C ILE A 126 12.77 -9.24 13.00
N THR A 127 12.72 -8.11 13.67
CA THR A 127 11.52 -7.58 14.32
C THR A 127 11.02 -6.35 13.59
N TRP A 128 9.79 -5.91 13.90
CA TRP A 128 9.26 -4.66 13.35
C TRP A 128 10.20 -3.48 13.56
N GLU A 129 10.78 -3.36 14.75
CA GLU A 129 11.71 -2.28 15.12
C GLU A 129 12.81 -2.05 14.09
N ASN A 130 13.38 -3.13 13.57
CA ASN A 130 14.54 -3.10 12.67
C ASN A 130 14.20 -3.31 11.19
N SER A 131 12.94 -3.61 10.87
CA SER A 131 12.51 -3.93 9.50
C SER A 131 12.68 -2.76 8.53
N ASP A 132 12.97 -3.08 7.27
CA ASP A 132 13.06 -2.08 6.21
C ASP A 132 11.70 -1.46 5.91
N LEU A 133 10.63 -2.24 6.05
CA LEU A 133 9.26 -1.76 5.85
C LEU A 133 8.93 -0.63 6.82
N ARG A 134 9.27 -0.79 8.12
CA ARG A 134 9.10 0.28 9.11
C ARG A 134 9.91 1.53 8.79
N LYS A 135 11.20 1.34 8.44
CA LYS A 135 12.09 2.44 8.06
C LYS A 135 11.55 3.21 6.86
N TRP A 136 11.07 2.49 5.85
CA TRP A 136 10.48 3.09 4.66
C TRP A 136 9.18 3.84 4.97
N LEU A 137 8.29 3.26 5.78
CA LEU A 137 7.02 3.90 6.17
C LEU A 137 7.24 5.23 6.90
N ASN A 138 8.20 5.26 7.85
CA ASN A 138 8.49 6.45 8.64
C ASN A 138 9.50 7.41 7.99
N GLY A 139 10.10 7.03 6.88
CA GLY A 139 11.06 7.80 6.10
C GLY A 139 10.49 8.27 4.76
N GLU A 140 10.70 7.46 3.73
CA GLU A 140 10.36 7.80 2.34
C GLU A 140 8.85 7.95 2.14
N PHE A 141 8.04 7.00 2.61
CA PHE A 141 6.59 7.06 2.45
C PHE A 141 6.02 8.30 3.15
N LEU A 142 6.37 8.53 4.41
CA LEU A 142 5.91 9.70 5.18
C LEU A 142 6.21 11.02 4.46
N LYS A 143 7.43 11.17 3.93
CA LYS A 143 7.85 12.38 3.19
C LYS A 143 7.14 12.51 1.85
N ASN A 144 6.91 11.39 1.17
CA ASN A 144 6.30 11.38 -0.15
C ASN A 144 4.78 11.53 -0.12
N ALA A 145 4.12 10.99 0.91
CA ALA A 145 2.67 10.94 0.98
C ALA A 145 2.05 12.17 1.65
N PHE A 146 2.80 12.91 2.46
CA PHE A 146 2.24 13.98 3.29
C PHE A 146 3.07 15.27 3.19
N THR A 147 2.39 16.38 3.04
CA THR A 147 2.99 17.72 3.17
C THR A 147 3.47 17.96 4.60
N ALA A 148 4.35 18.94 4.80
CA ALA A 148 4.85 19.29 6.12
C ALA A 148 3.72 19.65 7.12
N THR A 149 2.65 20.28 6.63
CA THR A 149 1.46 20.61 7.43
C THR A 149 0.67 19.36 7.82
N GLU A 150 0.50 18.42 6.90
CA GLU A 150 -0.16 17.13 7.18
C GLU A 150 0.65 16.27 8.14
N GLN A 151 1.99 16.23 7.98
CA GLN A 151 2.87 15.50 8.89
C GLN A 151 2.77 15.97 10.35
N LYS A 152 2.51 17.27 10.59
CA LYS A 152 2.28 17.81 11.95
C LYS A 152 1.00 17.30 12.60
N LYS A 153 0.01 16.88 11.80
CA LYS A 153 -1.24 16.28 12.28
C LYS A 153 -1.09 14.79 12.59
N ILE A 154 -0.09 14.11 12.02
CA ILE A 154 0.16 12.69 12.25
C ILE A 154 0.80 12.52 13.63
N VAL A 155 0.15 11.74 14.47
CA VAL A 155 0.57 11.50 15.86
C VAL A 155 1.72 10.50 15.88
N VAL A 156 2.80 10.84 16.61
CA VAL A 156 3.81 9.84 16.99
C VAL A 156 3.16 8.88 17.97
N THR A 157 3.08 7.61 17.61
CA THR A 157 2.35 6.59 18.36
C THR A 157 3.32 5.57 18.92
N LYS A 158 3.28 5.36 20.24
CA LYS A 158 3.99 4.25 20.88
C LYS A 158 3.23 2.95 20.60
N LEU A 159 3.88 2.02 19.93
CA LEU A 159 3.33 0.73 19.54
C LEU A 159 3.96 -0.37 20.38
N ALA A 160 3.14 -1.20 21.01
CA ALA A 160 3.59 -2.49 21.52
C ALA A 160 3.77 -3.45 20.36
N ASN A 161 4.86 -4.19 20.38
CA ASN A 161 5.15 -5.23 19.40
C ASN A 161 5.10 -6.59 20.12
N ASP A 162 3.87 -7.05 20.39
CA ASP A 162 3.63 -8.26 21.13
C ASP A 162 4.17 -9.49 20.39
N ASN A 163 4.56 -10.51 21.15
CA ASN A 163 4.94 -11.81 20.61
C ASN A 163 3.76 -12.41 19.83
N ASN A 164 4.06 -13.25 18.85
CA ASN A 164 3.04 -14.05 18.17
C ASN A 164 2.42 -15.02 19.19
N ALA A 165 1.12 -14.89 19.44
CA ALA A 165 0.43 -15.65 20.49
C ALA A 165 0.42 -17.16 20.24
N ASN A 166 0.47 -17.61 18.97
CA ASN A 166 0.44 -19.03 18.61
C ASN A 166 1.82 -19.70 18.73
N TYR A 167 2.88 -18.95 18.46
CA TYR A 167 4.23 -19.51 18.30
C TYR A 167 5.21 -19.00 19.36
N GLY A 168 4.84 -17.97 20.13
CA GLY A 168 5.74 -17.33 21.08
C GLY A 168 6.86 -16.53 20.42
N THR A 169 6.87 -16.37 19.09
CA THR A 169 7.89 -15.64 18.34
C THR A 169 7.99 -14.22 18.84
N PHE A 170 9.19 -13.79 19.17
CA PHE A 170 9.44 -12.48 19.78
C PHE A 170 9.09 -11.32 18.82
N GLY A 171 8.24 -10.40 19.29
CA GLY A 171 7.76 -9.27 18.50
C GLY A 171 8.71 -8.07 18.45
N GLY A 172 9.69 -8.03 19.34
CA GLY A 172 10.65 -6.93 19.45
C GLY A 172 10.27 -5.90 20.51
N ASN A 173 11.07 -4.84 20.60
CA ASN A 173 10.82 -3.72 21.50
C ASN A 173 9.65 -2.86 21.02
N SER A 174 9.02 -2.13 21.94
CA SER A 174 8.06 -1.08 21.58
C SER A 174 8.73 -0.03 20.69
N THR A 175 7.98 0.47 19.70
CA THR A 175 8.45 1.48 18.77
C THR A 175 7.62 2.75 18.81
N GLU A 176 8.20 3.86 18.41
CA GLU A 176 7.49 5.11 18.19
C GLU A 176 7.42 5.37 16.68
N ASP A 177 6.20 5.32 16.13
CA ASP A 177 5.97 5.41 14.69
C ASP A 177 4.88 6.42 14.36
N ARG A 178 5.02 7.11 13.23
CA ARG A 178 3.97 7.94 12.65
C ARG A 178 3.11 7.14 11.69
N VAL A 179 3.72 6.24 10.93
CA VAL A 179 3.04 5.36 9.98
C VAL A 179 3.49 3.92 10.24
N PHE A 180 2.54 3.01 10.32
CA PHE A 180 2.81 1.62 10.71
C PHE A 180 1.89 0.62 10.02
N CYS A 181 2.23 -0.65 10.07
CA CYS A 181 1.31 -1.75 9.78
C CYS A 181 0.59 -2.14 11.08
N LEU A 182 -0.67 -2.58 10.99
CA LEU A 182 -1.38 -3.10 12.16
C LEU A 182 -0.69 -4.36 12.69
N SER A 183 -0.82 -4.64 14.00
CA SER A 183 -0.49 -5.95 14.58
C SER A 183 -1.58 -6.97 14.30
N ILE A 184 -1.32 -8.27 14.60
CA ILE A 184 -2.33 -9.33 14.59
C ILE A 184 -3.51 -8.94 15.48
N ALA A 185 -3.25 -8.50 16.72
CA ALA A 185 -4.29 -8.14 17.68
C ALA A 185 -5.13 -6.94 17.21
N GLU A 186 -4.49 -5.91 16.65
CA GLU A 186 -5.20 -4.76 16.08
C GLU A 186 -6.03 -5.16 14.87
N ALA A 187 -5.49 -5.93 13.93
CA ALA A 187 -6.24 -6.40 12.76
C ALA A 187 -7.40 -7.31 13.16
N GLY A 188 -7.25 -8.11 14.21
CA GLY A 188 -8.33 -8.95 14.74
C GLY A 188 -9.44 -8.18 15.43
N SER A 189 -9.11 -7.11 16.17
CA SER A 189 -10.09 -6.38 17.00
C SER A 189 -10.74 -5.18 16.29
N LEU A 190 -10.04 -4.56 15.35
CA LEU A 190 -10.52 -3.32 14.72
C LEU A 190 -11.48 -3.57 13.55
N PHE A 191 -11.41 -4.72 12.92
CA PHE A 191 -12.32 -5.16 11.86
C PHE A 191 -13.40 -6.08 12.41
N LYS A 192 -14.54 -6.13 11.74
CA LYS A 192 -15.67 -6.96 12.16
C LYS A 192 -15.41 -8.45 11.89
N ASP A 193 -14.88 -8.75 10.72
CA ASP A 193 -14.71 -10.09 10.16
C ASP A 193 -13.62 -10.12 9.09
N ASP A 194 -13.37 -11.30 8.51
CA ASP A 194 -12.39 -11.49 7.44
C ASP A 194 -12.74 -10.64 6.21
N GLU A 195 -14.01 -10.60 5.83
CA GLU A 195 -14.45 -9.83 4.67
C GLU A 195 -14.11 -8.34 4.79
N SER A 196 -14.32 -7.76 5.97
CA SER A 196 -14.00 -6.35 6.23
C SER A 196 -12.49 -6.06 6.24
N ARG A 197 -11.62 -7.08 6.41
CA ARG A 197 -10.16 -6.96 6.29
C ARG A 197 -9.66 -7.07 4.86
N ARG A 198 -10.45 -7.59 3.91
CA ARG A 198 -10.04 -7.68 2.50
C ARG A 198 -9.55 -6.35 1.98
N CYS A 199 -8.56 -6.39 1.10
CA CYS A 199 -7.92 -5.21 0.54
C CYS A 199 -7.66 -5.40 -0.95
N VAL A 200 -7.93 -4.38 -1.75
CA VAL A 200 -7.60 -4.36 -3.18
C VAL A 200 -6.32 -3.56 -3.38
N PRO A 201 -5.34 -4.05 -4.13
CA PRO A 201 -4.14 -3.27 -4.44
C PRO A 201 -4.47 -2.15 -5.44
N THR A 202 -3.75 -1.04 -5.34
CA THR A 202 -3.80 0.01 -6.37
C THR A 202 -3.17 -0.48 -7.68
N PRO A 203 -3.52 0.10 -8.85
CA PRO A 203 -2.80 -0.16 -10.10
C PRO A 203 -1.29 0.05 -9.98
N TYR A 204 -0.87 1.08 -9.24
CA TYR A 204 0.54 1.31 -8.94
C TYR A 204 1.18 0.15 -8.17
N ALA A 205 0.54 -0.35 -7.12
CA ALA A 205 1.04 -1.51 -6.37
C ALA A 205 1.11 -2.78 -7.23
N LEU A 206 0.13 -2.99 -8.12
CA LEU A 206 0.18 -4.09 -9.11
C LEU A 206 1.37 -3.93 -10.06
N GLY A 207 1.61 -2.72 -10.56
CA GLY A 207 2.78 -2.41 -11.38
C GLY A 207 4.12 -2.60 -10.68
N LYS A 208 4.13 -2.60 -9.33
CA LYS A 208 5.30 -2.91 -8.49
C LYS A 208 5.43 -4.42 -8.19
N GLY A 209 4.52 -5.25 -8.73
CA GLY A 209 4.58 -6.69 -8.57
C GLY A 209 3.66 -7.26 -7.48
N CYS A 210 2.76 -6.45 -6.90
CA CYS A 210 1.79 -6.97 -5.94
C CYS A 210 0.89 -8.03 -6.60
N VAL A 211 0.74 -9.17 -5.96
CA VAL A 211 -0.17 -10.23 -6.42
C VAL A 211 -1.60 -9.95 -5.95
N LYS A 212 -2.56 -10.33 -6.78
CA LYS A 212 -3.98 -10.28 -6.48
C LYS A 212 -4.61 -11.67 -6.61
N SER A 213 -5.65 -11.88 -5.84
CA SER A 213 -6.46 -13.12 -5.89
C SER A 213 -7.32 -13.15 -7.16
N ASP A 214 -7.55 -14.36 -7.63
CA ASP A 214 -8.56 -14.73 -8.64
C ASP A 214 -9.80 -15.36 -8.01
N THR A 215 -9.87 -15.42 -6.68
CA THR A 215 -10.98 -16.02 -5.91
C THR A 215 -11.75 -14.96 -5.10
N TYR A 216 -11.04 -14.02 -4.47
CA TYR A 216 -11.64 -13.02 -3.60
C TYR A 216 -11.61 -11.63 -4.25
N PHE A 217 -12.78 -10.99 -4.32
CA PHE A 217 -12.97 -9.73 -5.04
C PHE A 217 -13.71 -8.68 -4.19
N ILE A 218 -13.41 -7.41 -4.45
CA ILE A 218 -14.21 -6.25 -4.03
C ILE A 218 -14.49 -5.44 -5.30
N ASN A 219 -15.78 -5.27 -5.64
CA ASN A 219 -16.22 -4.54 -6.84
C ASN A 219 -15.50 -4.99 -8.13
N GLY A 220 -15.40 -6.30 -8.34
CA GLY A 220 -14.75 -6.91 -9.50
C GLY A 220 -13.22 -6.83 -9.55
N ARG A 221 -12.58 -6.30 -8.51
CA ARG A 221 -11.12 -6.22 -8.39
C ARG A 221 -10.61 -7.27 -7.40
N GLY A 222 -9.64 -8.07 -7.81
CA GLY A 222 -9.04 -9.12 -6.97
C GLY A 222 -8.36 -8.51 -5.73
N CYS A 223 -8.61 -9.14 -4.58
CA CYS A 223 -8.00 -8.76 -3.31
C CYS A 223 -6.54 -9.22 -3.21
N CYS A 224 -5.76 -8.59 -2.37
CA CYS A 224 -4.35 -8.88 -2.16
C CYS A 224 -4.03 -9.28 -0.72
N TRP A 225 -2.88 -9.91 -0.53
CA TRP A 225 -2.25 -10.12 0.76
C TRP A 225 -1.56 -8.83 1.20
N TRP A 226 -1.56 -8.54 2.52
CA TRP A 226 -0.90 -7.36 3.05
C TRP A 226 -0.25 -7.60 4.41
N TRP A 227 0.92 -6.97 4.61
CA TRP A 227 1.74 -7.17 5.79
C TRP A 227 1.10 -6.64 7.08
N LEU A 228 1.26 -7.41 8.15
CA LEU A 228 1.13 -6.95 9.53
C LEU A 228 2.53 -6.69 10.10
N ARG A 229 2.62 -5.95 11.24
CA ARG A 229 3.91 -5.71 11.88
C ARG A 229 4.36 -6.84 12.80
N SER A 230 3.45 -7.73 13.20
CA SER A 230 3.73 -8.86 14.08
C SER A 230 4.60 -9.92 13.38
N PRO A 231 5.45 -10.66 14.12
CA PRO A 231 6.21 -11.76 13.57
C PRO A 231 5.29 -12.93 13.17
N GLY A 232 5.78 -13.79 12.29
CA GLY A 232 5.15 -15.06 11.92
C GLY A 232 5.51 -16.19 12.90
N HIS A 233 5.54 -17.43 12.37
CA HIS A 233 5.91 -18.62 13.15
C HIS A 233 7.37 -18.61 13.60
N ASP A 234 8.25 -17.94 12.86
CA ASP A 234 9.62 -17.62 13.24
C ASP A 234 9.95 -16.17 12.88
N GLN A 235 11.14 -15.67 13.27
CA GLN A 235 11.52 -14.28 13.06
C GLN A 235 11.94 -13.93 11.63
N ARG A 236 12.07 -14.92 10.74
CA ARG A 236 12.28 -14.72 9.30
C ARG A 236 10.97 -14.65 8.54
N CYS A 237 9.84 -14.75 9.28
CA CYS A 237 8.49 -14.60 8.77
C CYS A 237 7.77 -13.47 9.46
N ALA A 238 6.97 -12.71 8.71
CA ALA A 238 6.08 -11.68 9.23
C ALA A 238 4.62 -12.09 8.98
N ALA A 239 3.77 -11.87 9.96
CA ALA A 239 2.33 -12.11 9.84
C ALA A 239 1.73 -11.23 8.75
N ASN A 240 0.63 -11.67 8.18
CA ASN A 240 -0.07 -10.95 7.13
C ASN A 240 -1.58 -11.23 7.20
N VAL A 241 -2.34 -10.46 6.46
CA VAL A 241 -3.73 -10.77 6.14
C VAL A 241 -3.75 -11.34 4.73
N ASP A 242 -4.40 -12.48 4.54
CA ASP A 242 -4.51 -13.10 3.23
C ASP A 242 -5.53 -12.39 2.33
N SER A 243 -5.63 -12.80 1.07
CA SER A 243 -6.57 -12.19 0.12
C SER A 243 -8.04 -12.43 0.45
N GLY A 244 -8.35 -13.44 1.24
CA GLY A 244 -9.69 -13.72 1.79
C GLY A 244 -10.02 -12.86 3.01
N GLY A 245 -9.02 -12.20 3.59
CA GLY A 245 -9.12 -11.38 4.79
C GLY A 245 -8.80 -12.12 6.09
N ALA A 246 -8.44 -13.40 6.03
CA ALA A 246 -8.05 -14.16 7.22
C ALA A 246 -6.67 -13.72 7.73
N LEU A 247 -6.51 -13.77 9.05
CA LEU A 247 -5.23 -13.48 9.70
C LEU A 247 -4.31 -14.70 9.56
N ASN A 248 -3.23 -14.54 8.82
CA ASN A 248 -2.20 -15.56 8.70
C ASN A 248 -1.11 -15.31 9.75
N LEU A 249 -1.22 -16.05 10.86
CA LEU A 249 -0.31 -15.96 11.99
C LEU A 249 1.00 -16.71 11.74
N ASP A 250 0.99 -17.73 10.86
CA ASP A 250 2.23 -18.40 10.42
C ASP A 250 3.13 -17.40 9.71
N GLY A 251 2.50 -16.45 9.03
CA GLY A 251 3.19 -15.43 8.28
C GLY A 251 3.78 -15.94 6.98
N TYR A 252 4.62 -15.11 6.40
CA TYR A 252 5.35 -15.44 5.18
C TYR A 252 6.74 -14.82 5.23
N SER A 253 7.67 -15.38 4.44
CA SER A 253 9.07 -14.94 4.37
C SER A 253 9.18 -13.40 4.30
N VAL A 254 9.98 -12.81 5.18
CA VAL A 254 10.22 -11.37 5.24
C VAL A 254 10.77 -10.79 3.93
N ARG A 255 11.41 -11.63 3.10
CA ARG A 255 11.92 -11.26 1.78
C ARG A 255 10.89 -11.29 0.66
N TYR A 256 9.66 -11.72 0.95
CA TYR A 256 8.66 -11.85 -0.10
C TYR A 256 8.23 -10.47 -0.63
N VAL A 257 8.37 -10.27 -1.94
CA VAL A 257 8.27 -8.95 -2.58
C VAL A 257 6.88 -8.64 -3.16
N HIS A 258 5.91 -9.56 -3.02
CA HIS A 258 4.63 -9.45 -3.71
C HIS A 258 3.43 -9.13 -2.80
N TYR A 259 3.67 -8.86 -1.51
CA TYR A 259 2.61 -8.44 -0.61
C TYR A 259 2.44 -6.91 -0.60
N ALA A 260 1.18 -6.50 -0.48
CA ALA A 260 0.85 -5.09 -0.43
C ALA A 260 1.26 -4.46 0.90
N VAL A 261 1.58 -3.18 0.84
CA VAL A 261 1.68 -2.32 2.01
C VAL A 261 0.37 -1.58 2.20
N ARG A 262 -0.27 -1.81 3.34
CA ARG A 262 -1.52 -1.17 3.77
C ARG A 262 -1.25 -0.36 5.04
N PRO A 263 -0.76 0.88 4.92
CA PRO A 263 -0.34 1.69 6.06
C PRO A 263 -1.51 2.13 6.93
N ALA A 264 -1.22 2.26 8.23
CA ALA A 264 -2.10 2.84 9.24
C ALA A 264 -1.41 4.00 9.96
N LEU A 265 -2.18 4.93 10.50
CA LEU A 265 -1.68 6.08 11.25
C LEU A 265 -2.77 6.70 12.13
N TRP A 266 -2.36 7.37 13.21
CA TRP A 266 -3.23 8.23 13.99
C TRP A 266 -3.10 9.68 13.52
N VAL A 267 -4.23 10.35 13.30
CA VAL A 267 -4.28 11.77 12.95
C VAL A 267 -5.04 12.55 14.03
N ASN A 268 -4.51 13.70 14.39
CA ASN A 268 -5.20 14.69 15.23
C ASN A 268 -5.96 15.66 14.28
N LEU A 269 -7.27 15.68 14.35
CA LEU A 269 -8.17 16.42 13.46
C LEU A 269 -8.72 17.66 14.13
#